data_9cf1b6e4329b971d42e6d1aa8aedcf5d
#
_entry.id   9cf1b6e4329b971d42e6d1aa8aedcf5d
#
_cell.length_a   1.000
_cell.length_b   1.000
_cell.length_c   1.000
_cell.angle_alpha   90.00
_cell.angle_beta   90.00
_cell.angle_gamma   90.00
#
_symmetry.space_group_name_H-M   'P 1'
#
loop_
_entity.id
_entity.type
_entity.pdbx_description
1 polymer ?
#
loop_
_entity_poly.entity_id
_entity_poly.type
_entity_poly.pdbx_seq_one_letter_code
_entity_poly.pdbx_strand_id
1 'polypeptide(L)'
;VIVQGGTFLNDAILRSFEQEIGRDVTRPAISGLMGAYGAALHAKDNRRDTTTLIGTDILAGFEHNVRSTRCGLCENHCNLTINDFGGGRRFISGNRCERPLGGTKKADLPNLYKWKLEKLKSYGEPSGIANPIAKIGLPFGLNNFELLPFWTAFLRKLGFETVLSDVSTRDMYMQGQHSIPSDTVCYPAKLMHGHIENLLEKGVDAIFYPCMTYNLDEERATNHYNCPVVAYYPELLKANVSALADFDFMMPYFELADKKRFTKHAVKYFCGKYPQIKKKQVIAAVEEAYLAQDEYYIDVRIEGQRAIRYADEHDLDVAVIAGRPYHVDPEINHGIDQLIASFGLVIVSEDAVWQLTDAPAVSYTHLTLPTNSLV
;
A
#
# COMPACT_ATOMS: atom_id res chain seq x y z
N VAL A 1 10.83 36.13 -19.88
CA VAL A 1 10.29 35.21 -18.87
C VAL A 1 10.13 35.98 -17.57
N ILE A 2 8.99 35.80 -16.90
CA ILE A 2 8.75 36.37 -15.56
C ILE A 2 8.66 35.22 -14.58
N VAL A 3 9.36 35.32 -13.47
CA VAL A 3 9.34 34.33 -12.39
C VAL A 3 8.67 34.88 -11.14
N GLN A 4 7.98 34.03 -10.41
CA GLN A 4 7.26 34.39 -9.18
C GLN A 4 7.38 33.29 -8.12
N GLY A 5 7.00 33.64 -6.91
CA GLY A 5 7.06 32.74 -5.75
C GLY A 5 8.32 32.90 -4.92
N GLY A 6 8.28 32.39 -3.68
CA GLY A 6 9.35 32.55 -2.70
C GLY A 6 10.68 31.89 -3.11
N THR A 7 10.61 30.81 -3.88
CA THR A 7 11.80 30.09 -4.39
C THR A 7 12.74 30.99 -5.18
N PHE A 8 12.20 31.89 -6.01
CA PHE A 8 13.01 32.82 -6.81
C PHE A 8 13.52 34.06 -6.04
N LEU A 9 13.25 34.17 -4.74
CA LEU A 9 13.92 35.11 -3.88
C LEU A 9 15.40 34.75 -3.63
N ASN A 10 15.74 33.48 -3.84
CA ASN A 10 17.11 33.00 -3.81
C ASN A 10 17.81 33.31 -5.14
N ASP A 11 18.83 34.19 -5.09
CA ASP A 11 19.57 34.62 -6.27
C ASP A 11 20.34 33.51 -6.97
N ALA A 12 20.79 32.47 -6.22
CA ALA A 12 21.48 31.34 -6.82
C ALA A 12 20.49 30.51 -7.71
N ILE A 13 19.26 30.32 -7.24
CA ILE A 13 18.22 29.62 -8.03
C ILE A 13 17.86 30.46 -9.26
N LEU A 14 17.69 31.77 -9.10
CA LEU A 14 17.40 32.67 -10.22
C LEU A 14 18.51 32.58 -11.30
N ARG A 15 19.78 32.64 -10.91
CA ARG A 15 20.92 32.56 -11.83
C ARG A 15 21.05 31.18 -12.50
N SER A 16 20.84 30.09 -11.75
CA SER A 16 20.84 28.74 -12.32
C SER A 16 19.73 28.59 -13.36
N PHE A 17 18.55 29.14 -13.10
CA PHE A 17 17.44 29.12 -14.03
C PHE A 17 17.71 29.92 -15.29
N GLU A 18 18.28 31.15 -15.18
CA GLU A 18 18.71 31.97 -16.31
C GLU A 18 19.72 31.25 -17.20
N GLN A 19 20.69 30.57 -16.58
CA GLN A 19 21.71 29.80 -17.29
C GLN A 19 21.09 28.62 -18.06
N GLU A 20 20.16 27.92 -17.44
CA GLU A 20 19.47 26.76 -18.06
C GLU A 20 18.62 27.19 -19.28
N ILE A 21 17.86 28.30 -19.17
CA ILE A 21 17.02 28.77 -20.25
C ILE A 21 17.75 29.63 -21.26
N GLY A 22 19.02 30.01 -21.01
CA GLY A 22 19.87 30.81 -21.89
C GLY A 22 19.40 32.25 -22.10
N ARG A 23 18.67 32.85 -21.15
CA ARG A 23 18.18 34.23 -21.22
C ARG A 23 17.90 34.81 -19.84
N ASP A 24 17.95 36.14 -19.75
CA ASP A 24 17.57 36.82 -18.53
C ASP A 24 16.11 36.68 -18.19
N VAL A 25 15.80 36.65 -16.88
CA VAL A 25 14.44 36.58 -16.36
C VAL A 25 14.12 37.78 -15.49
N THR A 26 12.88 38.23 -15.56
CA THR A 26 12.36 39.29 -14.72
C THR A 26 11.80 38.72 -13.44
N ARG A 27 12.39 39.08 -12.29
CA ARG A 27 11.84 38.80 -10.96
C ARG A 27 11.25 40.12 -10.43
N PRO A 28 9.89 40.23 -10.35
CA PRO A 28 9.25 41.37 -9.74
C PRO A 28 9.66 41.56 -8.28
N ALA A 29 9.73 42.80 -7.81
CA ALA A 29 10.03 43.09 -6.40
C ALA A 29 9.04 42.42 -5.43
N ILE A 30 7.83 42.18 -5.86
CA ILE A 30 6.77 41.50 -5.09
C ILE A 30 6.61 40.03 -5.49
N SER A 31 7.65 39.37 -5.99
CA SER A 31 7.58 38.01 -6.53
C SER A 31 6.94 37.00 -5.56
N GLY A 32 7.15 37.15 -4.25
CA GLY A 32 6.53 36.33 -3.22
C GLY A 32 5.03 36.61 -3.00
N LEU A 33 4.53 37.75 -3.45
CA LEU A 33 3.13 38.20 -3.29
C LEU A 33 2.33 38.16 -4.60
N MET A 34 2.94 37.73 -5.70
CA MET A 34 2.28 37.76 -7.02
C MET A 34 1.00 36.91 -7.05
N GLY A 35 0.95 35.78 -6.32
CA GLY A 35 -0.25 34.98 -6.19
C GLY A 35 -1.39 35.73 -5.47
N ALA A 36 -1.08 36.41 -4.38
CA ALA A 36 -2.06 37.23 -3.66
C ALA A 36 -2.54 38.42 -4.50
N TYR A 37 -1.62 39.05 -5.24
CA TYR A 37 -1.97 40.12 -6.17
C TYR A 37 -2.88 39.65 -7.30
N GLY A 38 -2.57 38.50 -7.90
CA GLY A 38 -3.41 37.87 -8.92
C GLY A 38 -4.79 37.50 -8.39
N ALA A 39 -4.86 36.96 -7.18
CA ALA A 39 -6.15 36.66 -6.53
C ALA A 39 -6.98 37.93 -6.28
N ALA A 40 -6.33 39.02 -5.88
CA ALA A 40 -7.02 40.31 -5.69
C ALA A 40 -7.55 40.89 -7.01
N LEU A 41 -6.80 40.78 -8.11
CA LEU A 41 -7.27 41.17 -9.45
C LEU A 41 -8.46 40.34 -9.91
N HIS A 42 -8.36 39.01 -9.74
CA HIS A 42 -9.44 38.09 -10.05
C HIS A 42 -10.73 38.40 -9.26
N ALA A 43 -10.58 38.67 -7.96
CA ALA A 43 -11.70 39.06 -7.11
C ALA A 43 -12.31 40.41 -7.55
N LYS A 44 -11.48 41.37 -7.99
CA LYS A 44 -11.96 42.64 -8.53
C LYS A 44 -12.78 42.45 -9.80
N ASP A 45 -12.28 41.62 -10.72
CA ASP A 45 -12.96 41.36 -12.02
C ASP A 45 -14.26 40.57 -11.86
N ASN A 46 -14.33 39.73 -10.82
CA ASN A 46 -15.49 38.91 -10.47
C ASN A 46 -16.32 39.48 -9.32
N ARG A 47 -16.24 40.78 -9.07
CA ARG A 47 -16.95 41.46 -7.97
C ARG A 47 -18.45 41.22 -8.09
N ARG A 48 -19.07 40.87 -6.97
CA ARG A 48 -20.54 40.76 -6.82
C ARG A 48 -21.07 42.00 -6.11
N ASP A 49 -22.30 42.31 -6.36
CA ASP A 49 -22.99 43.47 -5.74
C ASP A 49 -23.27 43.23 -4.24
N THR A 50 -23.33 41.98 -3.84
CA THR A 50 -23.55 41.59 -2.46
C THR A 50 -22.37 40.78 -1.90
N THR A 51 -22.06 40.99 -0.65
CA THR A 51 -21.03 40.22 0.06
C THR A 51 -21.65 39.12 0.92
N THR A 52 -20.96 37.98 1.01
CA THR A 52 -21.27 36.89 1.95
C THR A 52 -20.45 36.98 3.24
N LEU A 53 -19.66 38.04 3.43
CA LEU A 53 -18.91 38.27 4.65
C LEU A 53 -19.89 38.49 5.82
N ILE A 54 -19.51 37.93 6.98
CA ILE A 54 -20.27 38.10 8.22
C ILE A 54 -20.25 39.58 8.61
N GLY A 55 -21.42 40.15 8.93
CA GLY A 55 -21.51 41.51 9.39
C GLY A 55 -20.85 41.71 10.76
N THR A 56 -20.42 42.93 11.04
CA THR A 56 -19.73 43.31 12.28
C THR A 56 -20.55 43.03 13.54
N ASP A 57 -21.87 43.16 13.48
CA ASP A 57 -22.84 42.86 14.52
C ASP A 57 -22.88 41.33 14.84
N ILE A 58 -22.82 40.50 13.81
CA ILE A 58 -22.76 39.05 13.98
C ILE A 58 -21.36 38.64 14.48
N LEU A 59 -20.29 39.29 13.97
CA LEU A 59 -18.93 39.01 14.34
C LEU A 59 -18.65 39.24 15.84
N ALA A 60 -19.30 40.27 16.47
CA ALA A 60 -19.15 40.59 17.88
C ALA A 60 -19.64 39.48 18.81
N GLY A 61 -20.61 38.65 18.37
CA GLY A 61 -21.13 37.50 19.11
C GLY A 61 -20.70 36.15 18.53
N PHE A 62 -19.69 36.13 17.67
CA PHE A 62 -19.28 34.91 16.96
C PHE A 62 -18.49 33.97 17.87
N GLU A 63 -19.05 32.82 18.14
CA GLU A 63 -18.37 31.76 18.89
C GLU A 63 -17.85 30.69 17.94
N HIS A 64 -16.62 30.28 18.17
CA HIS A 64 -15.95 29.25 17.43
C HIS A 64 -15.31 28.24 18.38
N ASN A 65 -15.86 27.04 18.42
CA ASN A 65 -15.33 25.94 19.21
C ASN A 65 -14.59 24.96 18.29
N VAL A 66 -13.36 24.64 18.66
CA VAL A 66 -12.52 23.70 17.92
C VAL A 66 -12.23 22.47 18.77
N ARG A 67 -12.44 21.29 18.22
CA ARG A 67 -12.02 20.04 18.85
C ARG A 67 -11.32 19.14 17.84
N SER A 68 -10.27 18.47 18.31
CA SER A 68 -9.62 17.42 17.55
C SER A 68 -10.14 16.06 18.00
N THR A 69 -10.34 15.15 17.04
CA THR A 69 -10.74 13.76 17.31
C THR A 69 -10.15 12.84 16.25
N ARG A 70 -10.07 11.57 16.58
CA ARG A 70 -9.68 10.52 15.61
C ARG A 70 -10.94 9.95 14.95
N CYS A 71 -10.93 9.85 13.62
CA CYS A 71 -12.02 9.22 12.87
C CYS A 71 -12.01 7.71 13.10
N GLY A 72 -13.15 7.14 13.49
CA GLY A 72 -13.30 5.68 13.67
C GLY A 72 -14.07 4.99 12.53
N LEU A 73 -14.22 5.64 11.37
CA LEU A 73 -15.07 5.12 10.29
C LEU A 73 -14.35 4.15 9.32
N CYS A 74 -13.01 4.09 9.39
CA CYS A 74 -12.18 3.15 8.62
C CYS A 74 -10.77 3.09 9.21
N GLU A 75 -9.93 2.22 8.71
CA GLU A 75 -8.54 1.99 9.14
C GLU A 75 -7.61 3.21 9.00
N ASN A 76 -7.98 4.21 8.23
CA ASN A 76 -7.21 5.44 8.10
C ASN A 76 -7.12 6.28 9.37
N HIS A 77 -8.05 6.11 10.30
CA HIS A 77 -8.08 6.82 11.58
C HIS A 77 -7.68 8.30 11.50
N CYS A 78 -8.19 9.02 10.47
CA CYS A 78 -7.82 10.41 10.20
C CYS A 78 -7.94 11.28 11.45
N ASN A 79 -6.95 12.14 11.69
CA ASN A 79 -7.05 13.16 12.70
C ASN A 79 -7.96 14.27 12.19
N LEU A 80 -9.15 14.37 12.74
CA LEU A 80 -10.16 15.36 12.35
C LEU A 80 -10.09 16.59 13.25
N THR A 81 -10.18 17.74 12.63
CA THR A 81 -10.46 19.01 13.33
C THR A 81 -11.89 19.40 13.04
N ILE A 82 -12.72 19.41 14.08
CA ILE A 82 -14.12 19.79 14.01
C ILE A 82 -14.25 21.23 14.50
N ASN A 83 -14.63 22.11 13.58
CA ASN A 83 -14.93 23.50 13.85
C ASN A 83 -16.45 23.62 14.00
N ASP A 84 -16.93 24.06 15.17
CA ASP A 84 -18.36 24.31 15.45
C ASP A 84 -18.59 25.81 15.58
N PHE A 85 -19.42 26.35 14.72
CA PHE A 85 -19.73 27.77 14.61
C PHE A 85 -21.12 28.10 15.22
N GLY A 86 -21.67 27.19 16.00
CA GLY A 86 -23.01 27.35 16.59
C GLY A 86 -24.13 27.14 15.55
N GLY A 87 -25.36 26.99 16.05
CA GLY A 87 -26.54 26.82 15.20
C GLY A 87 -26.48 25.59 14.25
N GLY A 88 -25.73 24.55 14.61
CA GLY A 88 -25.56 23.34 13.80
C GLY A 88 -24.56 23.47 12.62
N ARG A 89 -23.91 24.61 12.48
CA ARG A 89 -22.91 24.84 11.44
C ARG A 89 -21.57 24.27 11.85
N ARG A 90 -21.15 23.19 11.19
CA ARG A 90 -19.87 22.52 11.43
C ARG A 90 -19.04 22.47 10.18
N PHE A 91 -17.74 22.62 10.33
CA PHE A 91 -16.74 22.36 9.31
C PHE A 91 -15.74 21.35 9.85
N ILE A 92 -15.56 20.26 9.13
CA ILE A 92 -14.63 19.18 9.48
C ILE A 92 -13.50 19.22 8.48
N SER A 93 -12.26 19.20 8.97
CA SER A 93 -11.04 19.13 8.17
C SER A 93 -10.14 18.00 8.66
N GLY A 94 -9.13 17.65 7.87
CA GLY A 94 -8.25 16.51 8.14
C GLY A 94 -8.82 15.16 7.69
N ASN A 95 -10.07 15.16 7.18
CA ASN A 95 -10.68 13.98 6.57
C ASN A 95 -10.04 13.68 5.20
N ARG A 96 -9.87 12.40 4.91
CA ARG A 96 -9.41 11.90 3.60
C ARG A 96 -10.57 11.40 2.73
N CYS A 97 -11.81 11.47 3.24
CA CYS A 97 -13.03 11.09 2.52
C CYS A 97 -14.24 11.83 3.10
N GLU A 98 -15.38 11.77 2.43
CA GLU A 98 -16.62 12.47 2.81
C GLU A 98 -17.41 11.82 3.96
N ARG A 99 -17.03 10.64 4.44
CA ARG A 99 -17.74 9.92 5.52
C ARG A 99 -17.92 10.73 6.80
N PRO A 100 -16.89 11.44 7.30
CA PRO A 100 -17.02 12.26 8.50
C PRO A 100 -17.97 13.46 8.31
N LEU A 101 -18.24 13.85 7.08
CA LEU A 101 -19.14 14.95 6.73
C LEU A 101 -20.62 14.52 6.66
N GLY A 102 -20.91 13.25 6.96
CA GLY A 102 -22.28 12.72 6.90
C GLY A 102 -22.71 12.29 5.50
N GLY A 103 -21.74 12.05 4.59
CA GLY A 103 -22.00 11.47 3.27
C GLY A 103 -22.75 10.13 3.43
N THR A 104 -23.83 9.97 2.68
CA THR A 104 -24.64 8.75 2.66
C THR A 104 -23.76 7.52 2.42
N LYS A 105 -23.96 6.45 3.20
CA LYS A 105 -23.46 5.12 2.85
C LYS A 105 -23.97 4.81 1.46
N LYS A 106 -23.12 4.97 0.44
CA LYS A 106 -23.40 4.39 -0.87
C LYS A 106 -23.42 2.87 -0.72
N ALA A 107 -24.16 2.20 -1.59
CA ALA A 107 -24.24 0.74 -1.61
C ALA A 107 -22.85 0.11 -1.46
N ASP A 108 -22.77 -1.03 -0.78
CA ASP A 108 -21.53 -1.80 -0.63
C ASP A 108 -21.23 -2.41 -2.01
N LEU A 109 -20.58 -1.62 -2.87
CA LEU A 109 -20.24 -1.99 -4.24
C LEU A 109 -19.11 -3.03 -4.22
N PRO A 110 -19.03 -3.91 -5.24
CA PRO A 110 -17.90 -4.81 -5.37
C PRO A 110 -16.57 -4.05 -5.34
N ASN A 111 -15.70 -4.49 -4.43
CA ASN A 111 -14.38 -3.92 -4.21
C ASN A 111 -13.37 -5.06 -4.10
N LEU A 112 -12.60 -5.26 -5.16
CA LEU A 112 -11.67 -6.38 -5.24
C LEU A 112 -10.48 -6.24 -4.28
N TYR A 113 -10.09 -5.02 -3.90
CA TYR A 113 -9.08 -4.80 -2.86
C TYR A 113 -9.53 -5.33 -1.50
N LYS A 114 -10.77 -5.03 -1.11
CA LYS A 114 -11.38 -5.56 0.11
C LYS A 114 -11.49 -7.09 0.06
N TRP A 115 -11.94 -7.64 -1.06
CA TRP A 115 -12.06 -9.09 -1.25
C TRP A 115 -10.69 -9.79 -1.18
N LYS A 116 -9.65 -9.24 -1.87
CA LYS A 116 -8.28 -9.79 -1.82
C LYS A 116 -7.72 -9.78 -0.40
N LEU A 117 -7.92 -8.69 0.35
CA LEU A 117 -7.47 -8.61 1.73
C LEU A 117 -8.09 -9.71 2.60
N GLU A 118 -9.42 -9.89 2.52
CA GLU A 118 -10.11 -10.94 3.29
C GLU A 118 -9.69 -12.35 2.84
N LYS A 119 -9.53 -12.56 1.53
CA LYS A 119 -9.02 -13.83 0.98
C LYS A 119 -7.60 -14.12 1.49
N LEU A 120 -6.70 -13.15 1.50
CA LEU A 120 -5.34 -13.33 2.01
C LEU A 120 -5.30 -13.57 3.52
N LYS A 121 -6.15 -12.88 4.29
CA LYS A 121 -6.29 -13.12 5.74
C LYS A 121 -6.71 -14.56 6.04
N SER A 122 -7.56 -15.16 5.20
CA SER A 122 -8.01 -16.55 5.41
C SER A 122 -6.87 -17.57 5.39
N TYR A 123 -5.74 -17.28 4.75
CA TYR A 123 -4.56 -18.14 4.82
C TYR A 123 -3.88 -18.11 6.20
N GLY A 124 -4.20 -17.13 7.05
CA GLY A 124 -3.75 -17.07 8.45
C GLY A 124 -4.58 -17.91 9.42
N GLU A 125 -5.68 -18.50 8.99
CA GLU A 125 -6.46 -19.40 9.84
C GLU A 125 -5.65 -20.64 10.22
N PRO A 126 -5.81 -21.16 11.45
CA PRO A 126 -5.08 -22.34 11.89
C PRO A 126 -5.27 -23.53 10.93
N SER A 127 -4.16 -24.18 10.61
CA SER A 127 -4.18 -25.32 9.67
C SER A 127 -4.83 -26.60 10.24
N GLY A 128 -4.91 -26.68 11.58
CA GLY A 128 -5.38 -27.87 12.28
C GLY A 128 -4.36 -29.02 12.27
N ILE A 129 -3.11 -28.77 11.92
CA ILE A 129 -2.04 -29.78 11.94
C ILE A 129 -1.82 -30.24 13.41
N ALA A 130 -2.08 -31.52 13.65
CA ALA A 130 -1.79 -32.10 14.95
C ALA A 130 -0.26 -32.27 15.10
N ASN A 131 0.32 -31.71 16.17
CA ASN A 131 1.77 -31.73 16.44
C ASN A 131 2.63 -31.15 15.29
N PRO A 132 2.53 -29.86 15.00
CA PRO A 132 3.36 -29.24 13.99
C PRO A 132 4.85 -29.29 14.38
N ILE A 133 5.73 -29.32 13.38
CA ILE A 133 7.19 -29.29 13.59
C ILE A 133 7.59 -28.03 14.35
N ALA A 134 7.01 -26.90 13.98
CA ALA A 134 7.18 -25.59 14.62
C ALA A 134 6.06 -24.64 14.15
N LYS A 135 5.84 -23.57 14.89
CA LYS A 135 5.01 -22.42 14.48
C LYS A 135 5.88 -21.42 13.73
N ILE A 136 5.63 -21.24 12.45
CA ILE A 136 6.39 -20.33 11.59
C ILE A 136 5.60 -19.06 11.35
N GLY A 137 6.17 -17.92 11.76
CA GLY A 137 5.65 -16.60 11.48
C GLY A 137 5.86 -16.19 10.02
N LEU A 138 4.83 -15.69 9.37
CA LEU A 138 4.89 -15.07 8.04
C LEU A 138 4.52 -13.59 8.17
N PRO A 139 5.44 -12.65 7.90
CA PRO A 139 5.11 -11.24 7.94
C PRO A 139 4.13 -10.89 6.81
N PHE A 140 2.98 -10.31 7.15
CA PHE A 140 1.93 -9.96 6.21
C PHE A 140 2.19 -8.58 5.60
N GLY A 141 3.24 -8.48 4.78
CA GLY A 141 3.70 -7.25 4.16
C GLY A 141 4.48 -7.49 2.87
N LEU A 142 4.76 -6.43 2.13
CA LEU A 142 5.49 -6.44 0.86
C LEU A 142 5.05 -7.57 -0.10
N ASN A 143 6.00 -8.39 -0.57
CA ASN A 143 5.74 -9.47 -1.53
C ASN A 143 4.90 -10.63 -0.96
N ASN A 144 4.70 -10.72 0.35
CA ASN A 144 3.80 -11.71 0.91
C ASN A 144 2.31 -11.40 0.61
N PHE A 145 1.96 -10.18 0.24
CA PHE A 145 0.64 -9.90 -0.32
C PHE A 145 0.35 -10.61 -1.65
N GLU A 146 1.38 -11.05 -2.35
CA GLU A 146 1.26 -11.84 -3.56
C GLU A 146 1.49 -13.34 -3.29
N LEU A 147 2.51 -13.65 -2.49
CA LEU A 147 3.05 -15.00 -2.34
C LEU A 147 2.57 -15.73 -1.08
N LEU A 148 1.63 -15.15 -0.33
CA LEU A 148 1.11 -15.79 0.87
C LEU A 148 0.46 -17.15 0.61
N PRO A 149 -0.35 -17.35 -0.46
CA PRO A 149 -0.89 -18.67 -0.80
C PRO A 149 0.22 -19.70 -1.02
N PHE A 150 1.27 -19.31 -1.74
CA PHE A 150 2.43 -20.14 -2.01
C PHE A 150 3.14 -20.57 -0.73
N TRP A 151 3.56 -19.61 0.11
CA TRP A 151 4.34 -19.90 1.31
C TRP A 151 3.54 -20.66 2.36
N THR A 152 2.27 -20.33 2.51
CA THR A 152 1.39 -21.02 3.46
C THR A 152 1.21 -22.50 3.05
N ALA A 153 0.88 -22.77 1.79
CA ALA A 153 0.73 -24.13 1.28
C ALA A 153 2.05 -24.93 1.41
N PHE A 154 3.17 -24.31 1.02
CA PHE A 154 4.50 -24.91 1.11
C PHE A 154 4.85 -25.34 2.54
N LEU A 155 4.76 -24.42 3.49
CA LEU A 155 5.16 -24.67 4.87
C LEU A 155 4.21 -25.65 5.56
N ARG A 156 2.90 -25.52 5.34
CA ARG A 156 1.91 -26.47 5.89
C ARG A 156 2.09 -27.89 5.38
N LYS A 157 2.40 -28.05 4.09
CA LYS A 157 2.69 -29.35 3.50
C LYS A 157 3.96 -29.99 4.06
N LEU A 158 4.91 -29.18 4.53
CA LEU A 158 6.09 -29.68 5.25
C LEU A 158 5.81 -30.04 6.72
N GLY A 159 4.63 -29.72 7.23
CA GLY A 159 4.22 -30.01 8.61
C GLY A 159 4.44 -28.87 9.60
N PHE A 160 4.58 -27.65 9.13
CA PHE A 160 4.65 -26.46 9.99
C PHE A 160 3.27 -25.83 10.18
N GLU A 161 3.02 -25.26 11.35
CA GLU A 161 1.90 -24.34 11.56
C GLU A 161 2.31 -22.94 11.14
N THR A 162 1.50 -22.26 10.35
CA THR A 162 1.78 -20.89 9.88
C THR A 162 0.97 -19.87 10.65
N VAL A 163 1.63 -18.81 11.10
CA VAL A 163 1.03 -17.70 11.85
C VAL A 163 1.31 -16.42 11.09
N LEU A 164 0.25 -15.67 10.72
CA LEU A 164 0.43 -14.37 10.08
C LEU A 164 0.59 -13.27 11.13
N SER A 165 1.38 -12.25 10.81
CA SER A 165 1.28 -10.99 11.52
C SER A 165 -0.08 -10.33 11.24
N ASP A 166 -0.50 -9.41 12.10
CA ASP A 166 -1.74 -8.67 11.91
C ASP A 166 -1.66 -7.77 10.66
N VAL A 167 -2.81 -7.30 10.18
CA VAL A 167 -2.87 -6.30 9.11
C VAL A 167 -2.18 -5.03 9.58
N SER A 168 -1.45 -4.39 8.67
CA SER A 168 -0.70 -3.17 8.97
C SER A 168 -1.57 -2.07 9.55
N THR A 169 -1.04 -1.41 10.56
CA THR A 169 -1.64 -0.23 11.18
C THR A 169 -0.57 0.82 11.45
N ARG A 170 -0.99 2.05 11.69
CA ARG A 170 -0.06 3.10 12.13
C ARG A 170 0.63 2.76 13.44
N ASP A 171 -0.07 2.09 14.35
CA ASP A 171 0.49 1.70 15.64
C ASP A 171 1.58 0.61 15.46
N MET A 172 1.37 -0.35 14.57
CA MET A 172 2.39 -1.33 14.16
C MET A 172 3.65 -0.65 13.57
N TYR A 173 3.48 0.36 12.72
CA TYR A 173 4.61 1.17 12.25
C TYR A 173 5.39 1.80 13.41
N MET A 174 4.68 2.38 14.38
CA MET A 174 5.30 3.04 15.53
C MET A 174 6.08 2.04 16.41
N GLN A 175 5.57 0.82 16.58
CA GLN A 175 6.27 -0.25 17.30
C GLN A 175 7.60 -0.61 16.65
N GLY A 176 7.64 -0.75 15.31
CA GLY A 176 8.85 -1.10 14.58
C GLY A 176 9.80 0.06 14.28
N GLN A 177 9.39 1.31 14.52
CA GLN A 177 10.11 2.51 14.08
C GLN A 177 11.56 2.59 14.60
N HIS A 178 11.79 2.11 15.81
CA HIS A 178 13.11 2.21 16.49
C HIS A 178 14.22 1.42 15.79
N SER A 179 13.88 0.42 14.98
CA SER A 179 14.82 -0.43 14.25
C SER A 179 14.98 -0.05 12.78
N ILE A 180 14.29 1.00 12.29
CA ILE A 180 14.38 1.46 10.90
C ILE A 180 15.69 2.23 10.71
N PRO A 181 16.64 1.75 9.87
CA PRO A 181 17.97 2.36 9.77
C PRO A 181 18.01 3.60 8.88
N SER A 182 16.99 3.84 8.05
CA SER A 182 16.99 4.94 7.08
C SER A 182 15.60 5.48 6.81
N ASP A 183 15.47 6.79 6.79
CA ASP A 183 14.23 7.47 6.40
C ASP A 183 13.92 7.39 4.91
N THR A 184 14.92 7.08 4.08
CA THR A 184 14.78 7.05 2.62
C THR A 184 14.13 5.78 2.08
N VAL A 185 14.02 4.71 2.88
CA VAL A 185 13.36 3.49 2.47
C VAL A 185 11.83 3.71 2.35
N CYS A 186 11.18 3.03 1.41
CA CYS A 186 9.75 3.17 1.18
C CYS A 186 8.91 2.73 2.40
N TYR A 187 7.74 3.34 2.55
CA TYR A 187 6.86 3.08 3.69
C TYR A 187 6.44 1.61 3.85
N PRO A 188 6.09 0.87 2.77
CA PRO A 188 5.79 -0.57 2.88
C PRO A 188 6.91 -1.39 3.50
N ALA A 189 8.17 -1.03 3.23
CA ALA A 189 9.31 -1.69 3.85
C ALA A 189 9.46 -1.33 5.33
N LYS A 190 9.21 -0.06 5.69
CA LYS A 190 9.23 0.37 7.11
C LYS A 190 8.21 -0.39 7.96
N LEU A 191 7.05 -0.70 7.41
CA LEU A 191 6.03 -1.51 8.09
C LEU A 191 6.52 -2.92 8.45
N MET A 192 7.46 -3.49 7.66
CA MET A 192 7.99 -4.82 7.94
C MET A 192 8.65 -4.94 9.31
N HIS A 193 9.24 -3.86 9.83
CA HIS A 193 9.80 -3.85 11.19
C HIS A 193 8.72 -4.11 12.24
N GLY A 194 7.55 -3.46 12.10
CA GLY A 194 6.41 -3.71 12.97
C GLY A 194 5.82 -5.11 12.82
N HIS A 195 5.78 -5.65 11.59
CA HIS A 195 5.35 -7.04 11.36
C HIS A 195 6.26 -8.06 12.06
N ILE A 196 7.57 -7.82 12.10
CA ILE A 196 8.50 -8.68 12.83
C ILE A 196 8.22 -8.62 14.32
N GLU A 197 8.10 -7.42 14.92
CA GLU A 197 7.78 -7.27 16.35
C GLU A 197 6.44 -7.95 16.70
N ASN A 198 5.42 -7.78 15.88
CA ASN A 198 4.11 -8.43 16.06
C ASN A 198 4.21 -9.97 16.06
N LEU A 199 5.01 -10.55 15.17
CA LEU A 199 5.23 -12.00 15.15
C LEU A 199 6.00 -12.51 16.39
N LEU A 200 6.98 -11.75 16.84
CA LEU A 200 7.69 -12.07 18.08
C LEU A 200 6.74 -12.03 19.29
N GLU A 201 5.86 -11.03 19.38
CA GLU A 201 4.83 -10.95 20.42
C GLU A 201 3.83 -12.12 20.36
N LYS A 202 3.51 -12.63 19.15
CA LYS A 202 2.66 -13.83 18.96
C LYS A 202 3.32 -15.12 19.39
N GLY A 203 4.60 -15.10 19.76
CA GLY A 203 5.32 -16.25 20.29
C GLY A 203 5.49 -17.36 19.26
N VAL A 204 5.85 -17.03 18.02
CA VAL A 204 6.22 -18.01 17.00
C VAL A 204 7.60 -18.61 17.27
N ASP A 205 7.86 -19.84 16.84
CA ASP A 205 9.13 -20.50 17.05
C ASP A 205 10.22 -20.02 16.08
N ALA A 206 9.82 -19.62 14.88
CA ALA A 206 10.67 -19.02 13.85
C ALA A 206 9.88 -18.07 12.97
N ILE A 207 10.56 -17.16 12.29
CA ILE A 207 9.96 -16.30 11.25
C ILE A 207 10.56 -16.67 9.90
N PHE A 208 9.72 -16.91 8.91
CA PHE A 208 10.14 -17.20 7.54
C PHE A 208 9.88 -15.99 6.65
N TYR A 209 10.96 -15.39 6.17
CA TYR A 209 10.91 -14.28 5.22
C TYR A 209 12.09 -14.40 4.24
N PRO A 210 11.89 -15.06 3.08
CA PRO A 210 12.97 -15.32 2.14
C PRO A 210 13.40 -14.07 1.39
N CYS A 211 14.68 -13.99 1.05
CA CYS A 211 15.22 -13.04 0.08
C CYS A 211 14.81 -13.48 -1.33
N MET A 212 14.07 -12.64 -2.04
CA MET A 212 13.44 -12.97 -3.33
C MET A 212 13.95 -12.07 -4.44
N THR A 213 14.98 -12.50 -5.17
CA THR A 213 15.53 -11.73 -6.29
C THR A 213 14.63 -11.78 -7.52
N TYR A 214 14.11 -12.97 -7.84
CA TYR A 214 13.22 -13.21 -8.98
C TYR A 214 11.86 -13.72 -8.49
N ASN A 215 10.80 -13.10 -8.99
CA ASN A 215 9.44 -13.54 -8.74
C ASN A 215 8.99 -14.62 -9.75
N LEU A 216 7.73 -15.04 -9.65
CA LEU A 216 7.07 -15.92 -10.61
C LEU A 216 7.14 -15.32 -12.02
N ASP A 217 7.30 -16.18 -13.01
CA ASP A 217 7.21 -15.79 -14.42
C ASP A 217 5.76 -15.91 -14.88
N GLU A 218 5.13 -14.77 -15.14
CA GLU A 218 3.75 -14.68 -15.65
C GLU A 218 3.73 -14.70 -17.20
N GLU A 219 4.86 -14.99 -17.86
CA GLU A 219 5.03 -15.09 -19.31
C GLU A 219 4.66 -13.82 -20.10
N ARG A 220 4.57 -12.67 -19.44
CA ARG A 220 4.11 -11.41 -20.04
C ARG A 220 5.11 -10.28 -19.98
N ALA A 221 5.98 -10.28 -18.99
CA ALA A 221 7.01 -9.28 -18.83
C ALA A 221 8.38 -9.83 -19.24
N THR A 222 9.24 -8.96 -19.74
CA THR A 222 10.62 -9.31 -20.09
C THR A 222 11.56 -9.31 -18.88
N ASN A 223 11.07 -8.89 -17.71
CA ASN A 223 11.84 -8.74 -16.49
C ASN A 223 11.04 -9.19 -15.26
N HIS A 224 11.62 -10.11 -14.50
CA HIS A 224 11.03 -10.70 -13.28
C HIS A 224 11.81 -10.35 -12.02
N TYR A 225 12.68 -9.34 -12.07
CA TYR A 225 13.40 -8.85 -10.89
C TYR A 225 12.47 -8.13 -9.92
N ASN A 226 12.55 -8.52 -8.67
CA ASN A 226 11.99 -7.70 -7.60
C ASN A 226 12.83 -6.44 -7.40
N CYS A 227 12.22 -5.39 -6.86
CA CYS A 227 13.00 -4.23 -6.43
C CYS A 227 14.01 -4.64 -5.34
N PRO A 228 15.14 -3.93 -5.18
CA PRO A 228 16.16 -4.27 -4.19
C PRO A 228 15.62 -4.39 -2.77
N VAL A 229 14.61 -3.59 -2.41
CA VAL A 229 13.96 -3.65 -1.09
C VAL A 229 13.26 -4.99 -0.90
N VAL A 230 12.43 -5.42 -1.83
CA VAL A 230 11.76 -6.74 -1.75
C VAL A 230 12.80 -7.88 -1.77
N ALA A 231 13.86 -7.75 -2.60
CA ALA A 231 14.85 -8.79 -2.77
C ALA A 231 15.71 -9.05 -1.51
N TYR A 232 16.06 -7.99 -0.75
CA TYR A 232 17.10 -8.07 0.29
C TYR A 232 16.67 -7.53 1.66
N TYR A 233 15.44 -7.12 1.83
CA TYR A 233 14.97 -6.53 3.09
C TYR A 233 15.06 -7.48 4.29
N PRO A 234 14.92 -8.80 4.14
CA PRO A 234 15.15 -9.73 5.25
C PRO A 234 16.54 -9.59 5.90
N GLU A 235 17.59 -9.36 5.12
CA GLU A 235 18.94 -9.13 5.66
C GLU A 235 19.03 -7.85 6.48
N LEU A 236 18.39 -6.79 5.99
CA LEU A 236 18.33 -5.51 6.69
C LEU A 236 17.58 -5.64 8.02
N LEU A 237 16.47 -6.37 8.05
CA LEU A 237 15.74 -6.68 9.29
C LEU A 237 16.59 -7.45 10.27
N LYS A 238 17.27 -8.53 9.81
CA LYS A 238 18.17 -9.33 10.66
C LYS A 238 19.29 -8.49 11.27
N ALA A 239 19.80 -7.51 10.55
CA ALA A 239 20.88 -6.65 11.01
C ALA A 239 20.42 -5.54 11.98
N ASN A 240 19.16 -5.11 11.92
CA ASN A 240 18.69 -3.92 12.65
C ASN A 240 17.67 -4.20 13.74
N VAL A 241 16.94 -5.31 13.69
CA VAL A 241 16.00 -5.72 14.73
C VAL A 241 16.77 -6.56 15.75
N SER A 242 17.09 -5.97 16.90
CA SER A 242 17.95 -6.61 17.92
C SER A 242 17.40 -7.94 18.44
N ALA A 243 16.07 -8.05 18.55
CA ALA A 243 15.40 -9.28 18.98
C ALA A 243 15.64 -10.47 18.04
N LEU A 244 16.00 -10.22 16.78
CA LEU A 244 16.33 -11.27 15.81
C LEU A 244 17.74 -11.84 15.99
N ALA A 245 18.63 -11.25 16.82
CA ALA A 245 20.02 -11.69 16.94
C ALA A 245 20.13 -13.19 17.27
N ASP A 246 19.39 -13.64 18.29
CA ASP A 246 19.36 -15.04 18.75
C ASP A 246 18.07 -15.77 18.35
N PHE A 247 17.22 -15.15 17.55
CA PHE A 247 15.95 -15.72 17.09
C PHE A 247 16.12 -16.47 15.77
N ASP A 248 15.36 -17.55 15.60
CA ASP A 248 15.35 -18.31 14.34
C ASP A 248 14.64 -17.54 13.22
N PHE A 249 15.41 -16.67 12.56
CA PHE A 249 14.95 -15.89 11.42
C PHE A 249 15.40 -16.55 10.11
N MET A 250 14.45 -17.19 9.43
CA MET A 250 14.66 -17.98 8.22
C MET A 250 14.59 -17.09 6.99
N MET A 251 15.71 -16.69 6.42
CA MET A 251 15.82 -15.81 5.26
C MET A 251 16.60 -16.44 4.09
N PRO A 252 16.20 -17.62 3.58
CA PRO A 252 16.89 -18.22 2.46
C PRO A 252 16.76 -17.37 1.20
N TYR A 253 17.75 -17.48 0.30
CA TYR A 253 17.67 -16.91 -1.06
C TYR A 253 16.91 -17.86 -1.95
N PHE A 254 15.75 -17.42 -2.41
CA PHE A 254 14.91 -18.17 -3.33
C PHE A 254 14.56 -17.35 -4.56
N GLU A 255 14.24 -18.05 -5.63
CA GLU A 255 13.66 -17.51 -6.85
C GLU A 255 12.56 -18.45 -7.31
N LEU A 256 11.44 -17.92 -7.78
CA LEU A 256 10.27 -18.72 -8.16
C LEU A 256 10.10 -18.87 -9.69
N ALA A 257 10.81 -18.09 -10.49
CA ALA A 257 10.74 -18.18 -11.95
C ALA A 257 11.15 -19.55 -12.50
N ASP A 258 12.11 -20.23 -11.86
CA ASP A 258 12.53 -21.60 -12.20
C ASP A 258 12.18 -22.58 -11.09
N LYS A 259 11.08 -23.30 -11.27
CA LYS A 259 10.60 -24.31 -10.33
C LYS A 259 11.63 -25.41 -9.99
N LYS A 260 12.47 -25.81 -10.98
CA LYS A 260 13.49 -26.84 -10.73
C LYS A 260 14.59 -26.31 -9.83
N ARG A 261 15.03 -25.08 -10.09
CA ARG A 261 16.06 -24.40 -9.30
C ARG A 261 15.54 -24.11 -7.89
N PHE A 262 14.32 -23.59 -7.78
CA PHE A 262 13.65 -23.43 -6.48
C PHE A 262 13.60 -24.75 -5.70
N THR A 263 13.14 -25.85 -6.33
CA THR A 263 13.06 -27.18 -5.70
C THR A 263 14.42 -27.63 -5.15
N LYS A 264 15.49 -27.46 -5.94
CA LYS A 264 16.84 -27.81 -5.51
C LYS A 264 17.30 -27.03 -4.29
N HIS A 265 17.04 -25.72 -4.26
CA HIS A 265 17.41 -24.85 -3.15
C HIS A 265 16.54 -25.13 -1.90
N ALA A 266 15.24 -25.32 -2.08
CA ALA A 266 14.33 -25.68 -1.01
C ALA A 266 14.71 -27.03 -0.35
N VAL A 267 15.02 -28.05 -1.15
CA VAL A 267 15.52 -29.34 -0.63
C VAL A 267 16.80 -29.16 0.18
N LYS A 268 17.78 -28.42 -0.36
CA LYS A 268 19.03 -28.15 0.36
C LYS A 268 18.79 -27.44 1.70
N TYR A 269 17.94 -26.44 1.71
CA TYR A 269 17.66 -25.62 2.89
C TYR A 269 16.88 -26.41 3.96
N PHE A 270 15.70 -26.93 3.60
CA PHE A 270 14.80 -27.56 4.57
C PHE A 270 15.28 -28.91 5.07
N CYS A 271 15.85 -29.77 4.21
CA CYS A 271 16.43 -31.03 4.67
C CYS A 271 17.72 -30.82 5.49
N GLY A 272 18.46 -29.74 5.23
CA GLY A 272 19.63 -29.38 6.01
C GLY A 272 19.28 -28.84 7.42
N LYS A 273 18.23 -27.99 7.49
CA LYS A 273 17.81 -27.38 8.74
C LYS A 273 16.93 -28.32 9.59
N TYR A 274 16.09 -29.14 8.96
CA TYR A 274 15.15 -30.06 9.60
C TYR A 274 15.39 -31.50 9.12
N PRO A 275 16.27 -32.27 9.76
CA PRO A 275 16.64 -33.61 9.29
C PRO A 275 15.50 -34.62 9.19
N GLN A 276 14.39 -34.39 9.90
CA GLN A 276 13.17 -35.19 9.80
C GLN A 276 12.43 -34.99 8.47
N ILE A 277 12.62 -33.84 7.80
CA ILE A 277 12.00 -33.56 6.50
C ILE A 277 12.80 -34.25 5.42
N LYS A 278 12.12 -35.08 4.62
CA LYS A 278 12.75 -35.82 3.53
C LYS A 278 12.58 -35.11 2.19
N LYS A 279 13.55 -35.29 1.28
CA LYS A 279 13.52 -34.72 -0.08
C LYS A 279 12.16 -34.88 -0.78
N LYS A 280 11.52 -36.04 -0.64
CA LYS A 280 10.22 -36.35 -1.22
C LYS A 280 9.11 -35.39 -0.71
N GLN A 281 9.16 -35.05 0.57
CA GLN A 281 8.18 -34.14 1.19
C GLN A 281 8.38 -32.73 0.66
N VAL A 282 9.63 -32.27 0.53
CA VAL A 282 9.92 -30.94 -0.05
C VAL A 282 9.44 -30.85 -1.50
N ILE A 283 9.69 -31.88 -2.31
CA ILE A 283 9.20 -31.90 -3.71
C ILE A 283 7.66 -31.81 -3.73
N ALA A 284 6.96 -32.59 -2.90
CA ALA A 284 5.50 -32.53 -2.81
C ALA A 284 4.99 -31.16 -2.31
N ALA A 285 5.72 -30.52 -1.38
CA ALA A 285 5.38 -29.20 -0.89
C ALA A 285 5.58 -28.12 -1.98
N VAL A 286 6.59 -28.24 -2.82
CA VAL A 286 6.80 -27.34 -3.95
C VAL A 286 5.63 -27.46 -4.94
N GLU A 287 5.22 -28.68 -5.32
CA GLU A 287 4.08 -28.88 -6.21
C GLU A 287 2.80 -28.25 -5.65
N GLU A 288 2.52 -28.49 -4.37
CA GLU A 288 1.36 -27.92 -3.67
C GLU A 288 1.39 -26.38 -3.66
N ALA A 289 2.56 -25.78 -3.44
CA ALA A 289 2.71 -24.34 -3.36
C ALA A 289 2.41 -23.63 -4.69
N TYR A 290 2.93 -24.17 -5.80
CA TYR A 290 2.62 -23.63 -7.14
C TYR A 290 1.13 -23.78 -7.47
N LEU A 291 0.53 -24.92 -7.15
CA LEU A 291 -0.92 -25.13 -7.36
C LEU A 291 -1.75 -24.13 -6.54
N ALA A 292 -1.44 -23.94 -5.26
CA ALA A 292 -2.15 -23.00 -4.42
C ALA A 292 -2.04 -21.56 -4.91
N GLN A 293 -0.89 -21.18 -5.50
CA GLN A 293 -0.71 -19.87 -6.09
C GLN A 293 -1.52 -19.71 -7.37
N ASP A 294 -1.54 -20.71 -8.23
CA ASP A 294 -2.35 -20.72 -9.45
C ASP A 294 -3.84 -20.63 -9.13
N GLU A 295 -4.31 -21.38 -8.12
CA GLU A 295 -5.69 -21.33 -7.63
C GLU A 295 -6.05 -19.91 -7.13
N TYR A 296 -5.16 -19.27 -6.39
CA TYR A 296 -5.36 -17.89 -5.95
C TYR A 296 -5.52 -16.92 -7.12
N TYR A 297 -4.67 -17.02 -8.14
CA TYR A 297 -4.78 -16.19 -9.34
C TYR A 297 -6.09 -16.44 -10.11
N ILE A 298 -6.54 -17.70 -10.17
CA ILE A 298 -7.83 -18.06 -10.77
C ILE A 298 -8.98 -17.42 -9.97
N ASP A 299 -8.96 -17.52 -8.66
CA ASP A 299 -9.98 -16.93 -7.78
C ASP A 299 -10.07 -15.42 -7.94
N VAL A 300 -8.92 -14.71 -8.02
CA VAL A 300 -8.86 -13.27 -8.26
C VAL A 300 -9.51 -12.90 -9.60
N ARG A 301 -9.25 -13.68 -10.68
CA ARG A 301 -9.83 -13.45 -12.00
C ARG A 301 -11.35 -13.72 -12.00
N ILE A 302 -11.81 -14.78 -11.34
CA ILE A 302 -13.23 -15.10 -11.22
C ILE A 302 -13.96 -13.97 -10.50
N GLU A 303 -13.41 -13.47 -9.38
CA GLU A 303 -14.04 -12.38 -8.63
C GLU A 303 -14.00 -11.07 -9.41
N GLY A 304 -12.90 -10.79 -10.15
CA GLY A 304 -12.84 -9.64 -11.05
C GLY A 304 -13.92 -9.67 -12.15
N GLN A 305 -14.13 -10.83 -12.79
CA GLN A 305 -15.19 -11.00 -13.78
C GLN A 305 -16.59 -10.87 -13.15
N ARG A 306 -16.77 -11.34 -11.92
CA ARG A 306 -18.02 -11.16 -11.18
C ARG A 306 -18.29 -9.70 -10.88
N ALA A 307 -17.27 -8.94 -10.48
CA ALA A 307 -17.36 -7.51 -10.20
C ALA A 307 -17.72 -6.72 -11.47
N ILE A 308 -17.09 -7.03 -12.61
CA ILE A 308 -17.40 -6.39 -13.91
C ILE A 308 -18.84 -6.69 -14.33
N ARG A 309 -19.26 -7.95 -14.25
CA ARG A 309 -20.64 -8.34 -14.58
C ARG A 309 -21.66 -7.60 -13.70
N TYR A 310 -21.37 -7.46 -12.41
CA TYR A 310 -22.23 -6.68 -11.52
C TYR A 310 -22.33 -5.22 -11.98
N ALA A 311 -21.23 -4.62 -12.43
CA ALA A 311 -21.23 -3.26 -12.95
C ALA A 311 -22.10 -3.15 -14.20
N ASP A 312 -21.95 -4.06 -15.16
CA ASP A 312 -22.77 -4.11 -16.38
C ASP A 312 -24.27 -4.24 -16.08
N GLU A 313 -24.63 -5.13 -15.15
CA GLU A 313 -26.02 -5.37 -14.75
C GLU A 313 -26.67 -4.18 -14.03
N HIS A 314 -25.88 -3.28 -13.46
CA HIS A 314 -26.36 -2.14 -12.66
C HIS A 314 -26.04 -0.78 -13.30
N ASP A 315 -25.57 -0.75 -14.55
CA ASP A 315 -25.18 0.46 -15.29
C ASP A 315 -24.19 1.33 -14.48
N LEU A 316 -23.13 0.65 -13.96
CA LEU A 316 -22.08 1.28 -13.17
C LEU A 316 -20.74 1.25 -13.90
N ASP A 317 -19.94 2.29 -13.69
CA ASP A 317 -18.57 2.32 -14.17
C ASP A 317 -17.63 1.47 -13.32
N VAL A 318 -16.57 0.95 -13.96
CA VAL A 318 -15.51 0.16 -13.33
C VAL A 318 -14.22 0.96 -13.27
N ALA A 319 -13.61 1.02 -12.10
CA ALA A 319 -12.26 1.56 -11.92
C ALA A 319 -11.25 0.42 -11.74
N VAL A 320 -10.24 0.38 -12.62
CA VAL A 320 -9.10 -0.53 -12.48
C VAL A 320 -8.01 0.19 -11.68
N ILE A 321 -7.70 -0.34 -10.49
CA ILE A 321 -6.57 0.18 -9.70
C ILE A 321 -5.34 -0.67 -10.03
N ALA A 322 -4.36 -0.04 -10.69
CA ALA A 322 -3.08 -0.65 -11.01
C ALA A 322 -2.04 -0.31 -9.93
N GLY A 323 -1.30 -1.30 -9.47
CA GLY A 323 -0.31 -1.09 -8.43
C GLY A 323 0.53 -2.32 -8.11
N ARG A 324 1.22 -2.27 -6.99
CA ARG A 324 1.94 -3.43 -6.45
C ARG A 324 0.99 -4.27 -5.60
N PRO A 325 1.19 -5.59 -5.46
CA PRO A 325 0.33 -6.46 -4.65
C PRO A 325 0.08 -5.96 -3.23
N TYR A 326 1.06 -5.34 -2.59
CA TYR A 326 0.96 -4.79 -1.24
C TYR A 326 0.10 -3.51 -1.14
N HIS A 327 -0.37 -2.93 -2.26
CA HIS A 327 -1.35 -1.84 -2.22
C HIS A 327 -2.75 -2.31 -1.75
N VAL A 328 -2.95 -3.60 -1.59
CA VAL A 328 -4.12 -4.18 -0.92
C VAL A 328 -4.12 -3.89 0.59
N ASP A 329 -2.93 -3.63 1.17
CA ASP A 329 -2.78 -3.25 2.57
C ASP A 329 -3.47 -1.90 2.86
N PRO A 330 -4.41 -1.85 3.83
CA PRO A 330 -5.17 -0.63 4.12
C PRO A 330 -4.32 0.53 4.64
N GLU A 331 -3.21 0.27 5.33
CA GLU A 331 -2.30 1.31 5.81
C GLU A 331 -1.48 1.90 4.65
N ILE A 332 -1.17 1.12 3.62
CA ILE A 332 -0.47 1.56 2.41
C ILE A 332 -1.44 2.24 1.44
N ASN A 333 -2.61 1.65 1.25
CA ASN A 333 -3.65 2.14 0.34
C ASN A 333 -4.29 3.44 0.83
N HIS A 334 -4.29 3.70 2.13
CA HIS A 334 -4.94 4.88 2.74
C HIS A 334 -6.44 5.01 2.41
N GLY A 335 -7.12 3.92 2.04
CA GLY A 335 -8.54 3.91 1.71
C GLY A 335 -8.88 4.51 0.34
N ILE A 336 -7.92 4.54 -0.59
CA ILE A 336 -8.14 5.02 -1.97
C ILE A 336 -9.22 4.18 -2.66
N ASP A 337 -9.22 2.87 -2.50
CA ASP A 337 -10.25 1.97 -3.00
C ASP A 337 -11.65 2.37 -2.49
N GLN A 338 -11.77 2.65 -1.19
CA GLN A 338 -13.02 3.08 -0.59
C GLN A 338 -13.44 4.48 -1.04
N LEU A 339 -12.47 5.38 -1.27
CA LEU A 339 -12.73 6.70 -1.81
C LEU A 339 -13.31 6.60 -3.22
N ILE A 340 -12.67 5.81 -4.10
CA ILE A 340 -13.14 5.61 -5.47
C ILE A 340 -14.53 4.94 -5.47
N ALA A 341 -14.75 3.91 -4.65
CA ALA A 341 -16.05 3.28 -4.49
C ALA A 341 -17.14 4.27 -4.02
N SER A 342 -16.76 5.30 -3.22
CA SER A 342 -17.70 6.33 -2.77
C SER A 342 -18.26 7.21 -3.92
N PHE A 343 -17.59 7.25 -5.05
CA PHE A 343 -18.08 7.90 -6.27
C PHE A 343 -19.05 7.02 -7.08
N GLY A 344 -19.34 5.82 -6.62
CA GLY A 344 -20.26 4.90 -7.29
C GLY A 344 -19.58 3.98 -8.30
N LEU A 345 -18.26 3.80 -8.22
CA LEU A 345 -17.48 2.95 -9.11
C LEU A 345 -17.26 1.56 -8.50
N VAL A 346 -17.32 0.53 -9.32
CA VAL A 346 -16.90 -0.83 -8.95
C VAL A 346 -15.38 -0.92 -9.06
N ILE A 347 -14.72 -1.52 -8.07
CA ILE A 347 -13.26 -1.58 -8.00
C ILE A 347 -12.75 -2.95 -8.40
N VAL A 348 -11.83 -2.97 -9.36
CA VAL A 348 -11.06 -4.17 -9.74
C VAL A 348 -9.57 -3.88 -9.72
N SER A 349 -8.74 -4.92 -9.60
CA SER A 349 -7.27 -4.81 -9.70
C SER A 349 -6.79 -5.25 -11.08
N GLU A 350 -5.61 -4.79 -11.50
CA GLU A 350 -5.03 -5.11 -12.80
C GLU A 350 -4.84 -6.62 -13.01
N ASP A 351 -4.44 -7.36 -11.98
CA ASP A 351 -4.23 -8.81 -12.02
C ASP A 351 -5.53 -9.61 -12.21
N ALA A 352 -6.68 -8.99 -11.99
CA ALA A 352 -7.98 -9.59 -12.24
C ALA A 352 -8.48 -9.42 -13.68
N VAL A 353 -7.95 -8.44 -14.43
CA VAL A 353 -8.52 -8.01 -15.72
C VAL A 353 -7.54 -8.03 -16.89
N TRP A 354 -6.23 -8.16 -16.66
CA TRP A 354 -5.22 -8.08 -17.70
C TRP A 354 -5.42 -9.07 -18.86
N GLN A 355 -6.01 -10.24 -18.58
CA GLN A 355 -6.34 -11.26 -19.62
C GLN A 355 -7.51 -10.83 -20.53
N LEU A 356 -8.23 -9.77 -20.20
CA LEU A 356 -9.35 -9.26 -20.99
C LEU A 356 -8.89 -8.28 -22.08
N THR A 357 -7.59 -8.00 -22.17
CA THR A 357 -7.01 -7.08 -23.13
C THR A 357 -5.77 -7.69 -23.78
N ASP A 358 -5.60 -7.43 -25.08
CA ASP A 358 -4.39 -7.80 -25.85
C ASP A 358 -3.27 -6.74 -25.69
N ALA A 359 -3.43 -5.78 -24.79
CA ALA A 359 -2.41 -4.79 -24.53
C ALA A 359 -1.11 -5.49 -24.10
N PRO A 360 0.04 -5.12 -24.70
CA PRO A 360 1.33 -5.69 -24.30
C PRO A 360 1.58 -5.36 -22.83
N ALA A 361 2.11 -6.33 -22.08
CA ALA A 361 2.55 -6.07 -20.72
C ALA A 361 3.63 -4.98 -20.75
N VAL A 362 3.29 -3.82 -20.24
CA VAL A 362 4.25 -2.72 -20.09
C VAL A 362 4.99 -3.00 -18.79
N SER A 363 6.31 -3.11 -18.87
CA SER A 363 7.15 -3.13 -17.68
C SER A 363 6.80 -1.89 -16.83
N TYR A 364 6.69 -2.05 -15.52
CA TYR A 364 6.39 -0.95 -14.58
C TYR A 364 7.33 0.25 -14.70
N THR A 365 8.50 0.08 -15.33
CA THR A 365 9.42 1.18 -15.66
C THR A 365 8.87 2.14 -16.73
N HIS A 366 7.84 1.74 -17.47
CA HIS A 366 7.17 2.57 -18.48
C HIS A 366 5.76 3.01 -18.05
N LEU A 367 5.22 2.47 -16.96
CA LEU A 367 4.12 3.02 -16.19
C LEU A 367 4.65 4.08 -15.23
N THR A 368 5.48 4.98 -15.69
CA THR A 368 5.46 6.30 -15.12
C THR A 368 4.11 6.86 -15.49
N LEU A 369 3.19 6.88 -14.56
CA LEU A 369 2.16 7.92 -14.56
C LEU A 369 2.88 9.18 -14.99
N PRO A 370 2.44 9.89 -16.05
CA PRO A 370 3.05 11.15 -16.37
C PRO A 370 3.06 11.93 -15.07
N THR A 371 4.26 12.24 -14.59
CA THR A 371 4.47 13.08 -13.40
C THR A 371 3.81 14.45 -13.55
N ASN A 372 3.17 14.69 -14.67
CA ASN A 372 2.37 15.83 -15.04
C ASN A 372 0.86 15.59 -14.94
N SER A 373 0.37 14.41 -14.63
CA SER A 373 -0.97 14.29 -14.07
C SER A 373 -0.89 14.88 -12.67
N LEU A 374 -1.00 16.18 -12.61
CA LEU A 374 -1.32 16.89 -11.41
C LEU A 374 -2.61 16.29 -10.87
N VAL A 375 -2.47 15.51 -9.86
CA VAL A 375 -3.51 15.30 -8.90
C VAL A 375 -3.71 16.60 -8.13
#